data_f7d4d2cb62f027682269e1e178a8b0cb
#
_entry.id   f7d4d2cb62f027682269e1e178a8b0cb
#
_cell.length_a   1.000
_cell.length_b   1.000
_cell.length_c   1.000
_cell.angle_alpha   90.00
_cell.angle_beta   90.00
_cell.angle_gamma   90.00
#
_symmetry.space_group_name_H-M   'P 1'
#
loop_
_entity.id
_entity.type
_entity.pdbx_description
1 polymer ?
#
loop_
_entity_poly.entity_id
_entity_poly.type
_entity_poly.pdbx_seq_one_letter_code
_entity_poly.pdbx_strand_id
1 'polypeptide(L)'
;MLSKFQIFKIGFFDVAPHLLSVIPFGIIFGAIGIELGFDPNMTYATSLIIFGGASQIVFLQLLSGGASSLIAITSVGVINSRHLLYGAVLSEYLNKLSSIKKLFISYFIVDQGFAVSNIYFKKNREQNFNHYHLLGSGVTLWLCWQISTIIGIYLGSIVPESLGLKFAIPLTFIAVSYTHLRAHETVLDL
;
A
#
# COMPACT_ATOMS: atom_id res chain seq x y z
N MET A 1 -3.16 29.15 11.24
CA MET A 1 -3.11 27.67 11.37
C MET A 1 -4.13 27.06 10.44
N LEU A 2 -3.73 26.03 9.70
CA LEU A 2 -4.64 25.30 8.83
C LEU A 2 -5.65 24.48 9.63
N SER A 3 -6.88 24.34 9.10
CA SER A 3 -7.88 23.46 9.69
C SER A 3 -7.54 21.98 9.45
N LYS A 4 -8.10 21.08 10.25
CA LYS A 4 -7.94 19.62 10.09
C LYS A 4 -8.30 19.17 8.68
N PHE A 5 -9.39 19.69 8.13
CA PHE A 5 -9.87 19.36 6.80
C PHE A 5 -8.95 19.88 5.68
N GLN A 6 -8.37 21.07 5.85
CA GLN A 6 -7.37 21.58 4.90
C GLN A 6 -6.12 20.70 4.88
N ILE A 7 -5.63 20.28 6.05
CA ILE A 7 -4.46 19.39 6.15
C ILE A 7 -4.77 18.02 5.53
N PHE A 8 -5.96 17.48 5.76
CA PHE A 8 -6.40 16.24 5.12
C PHE A 8 -6.41 16.36 3.59
N LYS A 9 -6.97 17.46 3.05
CA LYS A 9 -6.97 17.73 1.60
C LYS A 9 -5.55 17.85 1.03
N ILE A 10 -4.63 18.46 1.75
CA ILE A 10 -3.23 18.52 1.31
C ILE A 10 -2.67 17.11 1.17
N GLY A 11 -2.86 16.24 2.16
CA GLY A 11 -2.43 14.85 2.08
C GLY A 11 -3.04 14.07 0.91
N PHE A 12 -4.32 14.31 0.61
CA PHE A 12 -5.00 13.76 -0.57
C PHE A 12 -4.30 14.18 -1.88
N PHE A 13 -4.01 15.46 -2.06
CA PHE A 13 -3.39 15.97 -3.28
C PHE A 13 -1.92 15.59 -3.39
N ASP A 14 -1.18 15.59 -2.29
CA ASP A 14 0.24 15.23 -2.28
C ASP A 14 0.48 13.77 -2.68
N VAL A 15 -0.48 12.87 -2.37
CA VAL A 15 -0.37 11.46 -2.74
C VAL A 15 -0.97 11.15 -4.13
N ALA A 16 -1.78 12.04 -4.70
CA ALA A 16 -2.48 11.82 -5.96
C ALA A 16 -1.57 11.37 -7.13
N PRO A 17 -0.36 11.91 -7.31
CA PRO A 17 0.54 11.44 -8.38
C PRO A 17 0.91 9.95 -8.27
N HIS A 18 0.95 9.40 -7.04
CA HIS A 18 1.29 8.00 -6.81
C HIS A 18 0.15 7.05 -7.21
N LEU A 19 -1.09 7.55 -7.34
CA LEU A 19 -2.22 6.74 -7.79
C LEU A 19 -2.00 6.15 -9.17
N LEU A 20 -1.20 6.81 -10.02
CA LEU A 20 -0.87 6.33 -11.36
C LEU A 20 -0.18 4.95 -11.34
N SER A 21 0.61 4.67 -10.30
CA SER A 21 1.24 3.36 -10.11
C SER A 21 0.39 2.41 -9.27
N VAL A 22 -0.38 2.94 -8.32
CA VAL A 22 -1.20 2.14 -7.38
C VAL A 22 -2.38 1.50 -8.10
N ILE A 23 -3.04 2.21 -9.03
CA ILE A 23 -4.20 1.71 -9.77
C ILE A 23 -3.87 0.45 -10.57
N PRO A 24 -2.91 0.45 -11.49
CA PRO A 24 -2.60 -0.76 -12.26
C PRO A 24 -2.12 -1.91 -11.35
N PHE A 25 -1.38 -1.60 -10.28
CA PHE A 25 -0.91 -2.62 -9.35
C PHE A 25 -2.06 -3.27 -8.58
N GLY A 26 -3.06 -2.51 -8.14
CA GLY A 26 -4.26 -3.04 -7.49
C GLY A 26 -5.13 -3.89 -8.44
N ILE A 27 -5.24 -3.48 -9.72
CA ILE A 27 -5.93 -4.26 -10.74
C ILE A 27 -5.21 -5.60 -10.97
N ILE A 28 -3.89 -5.58 -11.12
CA ILE A 28 -3.08 -6.79 -11.28
C ILE A 28 -3.24 -7.71 -10.06
N PHE A 29 -3.22 -7.18 -8.84
CA PHE A 29 -3.41 -7.97 -7.63
C PHE A 29 -4.77 -8.69 -7.64
N GLY A 30 -5.86 -7.97 -7.94
CA GLY A 30 -7.19 -8.57 -8.02
C GLY A 30 -7.28 -9.68 -9.06
N ALA A 31 -6.72 -9.46 -10.26
CA ALA A 31 -6.70 -10.45 -11.33
C ALA A 31 -5.87 -11.69 -10.96
N ILE A 32 -4.68 -11.51 -10.35
CA ILE A 32 -3.83 -12.61 -9.87
C ILE A 32 -4.57 -13.48 -8.84
N GLY A 33 -5.34 -12.88 -7.92
CA GLY A 33 -6.09 -13.65 -6.94
C GLY A 33 -7.06 -14.64 -7.62
N ILE A 34 -7.76 -14.20 -8.66
CA ILE A 34 -8.66 -15.05 -9.43
C ILE A 34 -7.89 -16.09 -10.24
N GLU A 35 -6.79 -15.70 -10.91
CA GLU A 35 -5.95 -16.61 -11.70
C GLU A 35 -5.35 -17.73 -10.84
N LEU A 36 -5.01 -17.44 -9.58
CA LEU A 36 -4.52 -18.45 -8.63
C LEU A 36 -5.62 -19.35 -8.05
N GLY A 37 -6.87 -19.17 -8.48
CA GLY A 37 -8.01 -19.99 -8.09
C GLY A 37 -8.67 -19.59 -6.77
N PHE A 38 -8.39 -18.41 -6.24
CA PHE A 38 -9.04 -17.93 -5.02
C PHE A 38 -10.44 -17.38 -5.32
N ASP A 39 -11.35 -17.60 -4.37
CA ASP A 39 -12.66 -16.97 -4.39
C ASP A 39 -12.55 -15.44 -4.38
N PRO A 40 -13.41 -14.73 -5.14
CA PRO A 40 -13.43 -13.26 -5.17
C PRO A 40 -13.49 -12.60 -3.79
N ASN A 41 -14.31 -13.15 -2.87
CA ASN A 41 -14.43 -12.60 -1.52
C ASN A 41 -13.15 -12.82 -0.71
N MET A 42 -12.49 -13.96 -0.87
CA MET A 42 -11.21 -14.23 -0.21
C MET A 42 -10.13 -13.28 -0.74
N THR A 43 -10.03 -13.10 -2.04
CA THR A 43 -9.10 -12.15 -2.66
C THR A 43 -9.33 -10.75 -2.13
N TYR A 44 -10.58 -10.30 -2.08
CA TYR A 44 -10.93 -8.97 -1.56
C TYR A 44 -10.69 -8.85 -0.05
N ALA A 45 -10.98 -9.88 0.73
CA ALA A 45 -10.73 -9.87 2.18
C ALA A 45 -9.24 -9.70 2.50
N THR A 46 -8.33 -10.30 1.73
CA THR A 46 -6.89 -10.05 1.91
C THR A 46 -6.52 -8.59 1.67
N SER A 47 -7.18 -7.92 0.71
CA SER A 47 -6.99 -6.50 0.44
C SER A 47 -7.43 -5.61 1.62
N LEU A 48 -8.53 -5.95 2.26
CA LEU A 48 -9.02 -5.23 3.43
C LEU A 48 -8.15 -5.43 4.68
N ILE A 49 -7.59 -6.64 4.86
CA ILE A 49 -6.88 -7.00 6.11
C ILE A 49 -5.40 -6.60 6.03
N ILE A 50 -4.73 -6.94 4.94
CA ILE A 50 -3.27 -6.83 4.84
C ILE A 50 -2.85 -5.42 4.40
N PHE A 51 -3.56 -4.80 3.48
CA PHE A 51 -3.26 -3.49 2.88
C PHE A 51 -1.76 -3.29 2.59
N GLY A 52 -1.17 -4.25 1.86
CA GLY A 52 0.24 -4.20 1.46
C GLY A 52 0.45 -5.00 0.19
N GLY A 53 0.44 -4.35 -0.99
CA GLY A 53 0.39 -5.01 -2.29
C GLY A 53 1.37 -6.16 -2.47
N ALA A 54 2.66 -5.96 -2.19
CA ALA A 54 3.68 -7.00 -2.34
C ALA A 54 3.42 -8.19 -1.39
N SER A 55 3.10 -7.93 -0.12
CA SER A 55 2.83 -8.98 0.87
C SER A 55 1.55 -9.75 0.57
N GLN A 56 0.54 -9.10 0.01
CA GLN A 56 -0.70 -9.75 -0.43
C GLN A 56 -0.46 -10.73 -1.58
N ILE A 57 0.33 -10.33 -2.58
CA ILE A 57 0.70 -11.22 -3.71
C ILE A 57 1.45 -12.43 -3.19
N VAL A 58 2.47 -12.23 -2.35
CA VAL A 58 3.26 -13.33 -1.77
C VAL A 58 2.37 -14.25 -0.92
N PHE A 59 1.44 -13.69 -0.15
CA PHE A 59 0.48 -14.47 0.65
C PHE A 59 -0.35 -15.42 -0.23
N LEU A 60 -0.97 -14.90 -1.29
CA LEU A 60 -1.76 -15.71 -2.21
C LEU A 60 -0.91 -16.75 -2.97
N GLN A 61 0.28 -16.37 -3.42
CA GLN A 61 1.19 -17.28 -4.12
C GLN A 61 1.64 -18.45 -3.24
N LEU A 62 1.97 -18.18 -1.98
CA LEU A 62 2.37 -19.22 -1.03
C LEU A 62 1.22 -20.19 -0.75
N LEU A 63 0.01 -19.67 -0.53
CA LEU A 63 -1.16 -20.54 -0.31
C LEU A 63 -1.51 -21.36 -1.54
N SER A 64 -1.51 -20.77 -2.73
CA SER A 64 -1.74 -21.47 -4.00
C SER A 64 -0.66 -22.53 -4.28
N GLY A 65 0.57 -22.27 -3.88
CA GLY A 65 1.69 -23.21 -3.96
C GLY A 65 1.68 -24.32 -2.89
N GLY A 66 0.65 -24.40 -2.04
CA GLY A 66 0.51 -25.43 -1.00
C GLY A 66 1.30 -25.17 0.27
N ALA A 67 1.84 -23.99 0.48
CA ALA A 67 2.47 -23.62 1.74
C ALA A 67 1.44 -23.56 2.88
N SER A 68 1.88 -23.89 4.11
CA SER A 68 1.00 -23.77 5.26
C SER A 68 0.60 -22.30 5.51
N SER A 69 -0.59 -22.09 6.06
CA SER A 69 -1.08 -20.74 6.42
C SER A 69 -0.11 -20.01 7.35
N LEU A 70 0.58 -20.74 8.23
CA LEU A 70 1.58 -20.16 9.13
C LEU A 70 2.76 -19.54 8.34
N ILE A 71 3.27 -20.25 7.34
CA ILE A 71 4.35 -19.76 6.47
C ILE A 71 3.86 -18.51 5.71
N ALA A 72 2.66 -18.57 5.13
CA ALA A 72 2.10 -17.44 4.39
C ALA A 72 1.94 -16.20 5.29
N ILE A 73 1.36 -16.34 6.50
CA ILE A 73 1.17 -15.24 7.45
C ILE A 73 2.52 -14.68 7.94
N THR A 74 3.47 -15.55 8.26
CA THR A 74 4.80 -15.12 8.71
C THR A 74 5.51 -14.32 7.62
N SER A 75 5.40 -14.75 6.36
CA SER A 75 5.97 -14.03 5.21
C SER A 75 5.38 -12.63 5.05
N VAL A 76 4.06 -12.47 5.24
CA VAL A 76 3.41 -11.15 5.29
C VAL A 76 4.04 -10.28 6.39
N GLY A 77 4.22 -10.84 7.59
CA GLY A 77 4.84 -10.13 8.71
C GLY A 77 6.25 -9.65 8.40
N VAL A 78 7.06 -10.50 7.78
CA VAL A 78 8.44 -10.17 7.39
C VAL A 78 8.45 -9.06 6.33
N ILE A 79 7.65 -9.17 5.27
CA ILE A 79 7.59 -8.17 4.20
C ILE A 79 7.08 -6.83 4.73
N ASN A 80 6.07 -6.85 5.60
CA ASN A 80 5.48 -5.64 6.18
C ASN A 80 6.26 -5.09 7.37
N SER A 81 7.35 -5.73 7.81
CA SER A 81 8.22 -5.22 8.89
C SER A 81 8.75 -3.81 8.61
N ARG A 82 8.88 -3.42 7.35
CA ARG A 82 9.21 -2.05 6.93
C ARG A 82 8.25 -0.99 7.49
N HIS A 83 6.98 -1.33 7.70
CA HIS A 83 6.01 -0.40 8.31
C HIS A 83 6.35 -0.06 9.77
N LEU A 84 7.08 -0.93 10.47
CA LEU A 84 7.62 -0.63 11.80
C LEU A 84 8.65 0.50 11.74
N LEU A 85 9.50 0.51 10.71
CA LEU A 85 10.47 1.58 10.47
C LEU A 85 9.74 2.90 10.16
N TYR A 86 8.71 2.86 9.33
CA TYR A 86 7.89 4.05 9.04
C TYR A 86 7.21 4.58 10.31
N GLY A 87 6.65 3.68 11.11
CA GLY A 87 6.06 4.02 12.40
C GLY A 87 7.07 4.65 13.36
N ALA A 88 8.30 4.13 13.42
CA ALA A 88 9.37 4.67 14.25
C ALA A 88 9.73 6.11 13.82
N VAL A 89 9.92 6.36 12.53
CA VAL A 89 10.22 7.71 11.99
C VAL A 89 9.07 8.69 12.26
N LEU A 90 7.82 8.25 12.07
CA LEU A 90 6.65 9.11 12.28
C LEU A 90 6.29 9.29 13.76
N SER A 91 6.82 8.47 14.66
CA SER A 91 6.49 8.50 16.10
C SER A 91 6.73 9.85 16.75
N GLU A 92 7.78 10.55 16.34
CA GLU A 92 8.12 11.92 16.79
C GLU A 92 6.93 12.89 16.61
N TYR A 93 6.22 12.78 15.47
CA TYR A 93 5.09 13.64 15.11
C TYR A 93 3.74 13.16 15.66
N LEU A 94 3.66 11.89 16.01
CA LEU A 94 2.43 11.24 16.47
C LEU A 94 2.40 11.02 18.00
N ASN A 95 3.43 11.41 18.72
CA ASN A 95 3.60 11.13 20.15
C ASN A 95 2.45 11.65 21.03
N LYS A 96 1.86 12.80 20.67
CA LYS A 96 0.73 13.44 21.38
C LYS A 96 -0.63 12.75 21.17
N LEU A 97 -0.72 11.78 20.27
CA LEU A 97 -1.97 11.06 20.01
C LEU A 97 -2.18 9.94 21.02
N SER A 98 -3.44 9.66 21.34
CA SER A 98 -3.81 8.48 22.15
C SER A 98 -3.45 7.18 21.41
N SER A 99 -3.22 6.11 22.16
CA SER A 99 -2.85 4.79 21.59
C SER A 99 -3.87 4.27 20.56
N ILE A 100 -5.17 4.48 20.80
CA ILE A 100 -6.23 4.08 19.88
C ILE A 100 -6.12 4.82 18.54
N LYS A 101 -5.84 6.15 18.59
CA LYS A 101 -5.64 6.93 17.37
C LYS A 101 -4.39 6.50 16.61
N LYS A 102 -3.30 6.19 17.33
CA LYS A 102 -2.07 5.66 16.74
C LYS A 102 -2.33 4.34 16.04
N LEU A 103 -3.04 3.43 16.70
CA LEU A 103 -3.41 2.12 16.12
C LEU A 103 -4.24 2.29 14.84
N PHE A 104 -5.25 3.14 14.86
CA PHE A 104 -6.08 3.43 13.69
C PHE A 104 -5.26 4.02 12.53
N ILE A 105 -4.40 4.99 12.82
CA ILE A 105 -3.57 5.65 11.80
C ILE A 105 -2.52 4.68 11.25
N SER A 106 -1.97 3.78 12.07
CA SER A 106 -0.93 2.83 11.64
C SER A 106 -1.39 1.90 10.53
N TYR A 107 -2.68 1.57 10.47
CA TYR A 107 -3.25 0.78 9.39
C TYR A 107 -3.12 1.46 8.01
N PHE A 108 -3.13 2.78 7.96
CA PHE A 108 -3.01 3.57 6.74
C PHE A 108 -1.56 3.94 6.37
N ILE A 109 -0.58 3.48 7.14
CA ILE A 109 0.84 3.75 6.83
C ILE A 109 1.30 2.75 5.78
N VAL A 110 1.42 3.21 4.55
CA VAL A 110 2.03 2.48 3.43
C VAL A 110 3.12 3.34 2.78
N ASP A 111 3.93 2.76 1.91
CA ASP A 111 5.15 3.36 1.35
C ASP A 111 4.93 4.80 0.84
N GLN A 112 3.94 4.99 -0.03
CA GLN A 112 3.67 6.28 -0.65
C GLN A 112 3.12 7.29 0.36
N GLY A 113 2.21 6.85 1.23
CA GLY A 113 1.64 7.68 2.30
C GLY A 113 2.70 8.14 3.30
N PHE A 114 3.62 7.24 3.67
CA PHE A 114 4.78 7.57 4.48
C PHE A 114 5.68 8.60 3.80
N ALA A 115 6.03 8.39 2.53
CA ALA A 115 6.95 9.26 1.81
C ALA A 115 6.46 10.72 1.76
N VAL A 116 5.20 10.95 1.31
CA VAL A 116 4.64 12.31 1.23
C VAL A 116 4.42 12.93 2.61
N SER A 117 3.97 12.13 3.60
CA SER A 117 3.69 12.65 4.94
C SER A 117 4.96 13.00 5.71
N ASN A 118 6.04 12.23 5.54
CA ASN A 118 7.33 12.54 6.15
C ASN A 118 7.90 13.87 5.64
N ILE A 119 7.79 14.13 4.33
CA ILE A 119 8.19 15.42 3.74
C ILE A 119 7.33 16.56 4.31
N TYR A 120 6.01 16.38 4.35
CA TYR A 120 5.10 17.38 4.90
C TYR A 120 5.39 17.68 6.38
N PHE A 121 5.60 16.66 7.20
CA PHE A 121 5.86 16.80 8.63
C PHE A 121 7.17 17.54 8.90
N LYS A 122 8.23 17.24 8.14
CA LYS A 122 9.53 17.95 8.25
C LYS A 122 9.40 19.43 7.95
N LYS A 123 8.57 19.81 6.96
CA LYS A 123 8.34 21.21 6.59
C LYS A 123 7.41 21.96 7.53
N ASN A 124 6.54 21.24 8.24
CA ASN A 124 5.46 21.82 9.06
C ASN A 124 5.51 21.32 10.53
N ARG A 125 6.71 21.31 11.13
CA ARG A 125 6.94 20.76 12.48
C ARG A 125 6.05 21.37 13.57
N GLU A 126 5.79 22.67 13.48
CA GLU A 126 4.99 23.41 14.47
C GLU A 126 3.48 23.37 14.19
N GLN A 127 3.07 22.78 13.07
CA GLN A 127 1.67 22.69 12.70
C GLN A 127 0.94 21.67 13.57
N ASN A 128 -0.12 22.09 14.23
CA ASN A 128 -1.02 21.17 14.92
C ASN A 128 -1.79 20.29 13.90
N PHE A 129 -2.15 19.09 14.35
CA PHE A 129 -2.96 18.17 13.55
C PHE A 129 -2.29 17.59 12.28
N ASN A 130 -0.96 17.56 12.21
CA ASN A 130 -0.21 16.99 11.09
C ASN A 130 -0.65 15.56 10.73
N HIS A 131 -1.09 14.76 11.68
CA HIS A 131 -1.61 13.42 11.44
C HIS A 131 -2.81 13.37 10.47
N TYR A 132 -3.53 14.49 10.26
CA TYR A 132 -4.58 14.53 9.23
C TYR A 132 -4.02 14.51 7.81
N HIS A 133 -2.77 14.94 7.60
CA HIS A 133 -2.10 14.76 6.32
C HIS A 133 -1.89 13.25 6.02
N LEU A 134 -1.37 12.51 7.00
CA LEU A 134 -1.18 11.07 6.87
C LEU A 134 -2.51 10.32 6.67
N LEU A 135 -3.56 10.74 7.35
CA LEU A 135 -4.90 10.20 7.13
C LEU A 135 -5.42 10.52 5.71
N GLY A 136 -5.22 11.75 5.24
CA GLY A 136 -5.63 12.17 3.89
C GLY A 136 -4.94 11.34 2.81
N SER A 137 -3.62 11.20 2.89
CA SER A 137 -2.86 10.38 1.94
C SER A 137 -3.19 8.90 2.06
N GLY A 138 -3.25 8.35 3.28
CA GLY A 138 -3.48 6.93 3.50
C GLY A 138 -4.88 6.47 3.13
N VAL A 139 -5.93 7.24 3.48
CA VAL A 139 -7.31 6.93 3.09
C VAL A 139 -7.47 7.00 1.57
N THR A 140 -6.84 7.96 0.92
CA THR A 140 -6.87 8.07 -0.56
C THR A 140 -6.26 6.85 -1.23
N LEU A 141 -5.09 6.42 -0.77
CA LEU A 141 -4.43 5.21 -1.26
C LEU A 141 -5.29 3.97 -1.00
N TRP A 142 -5.87 3.87 0.20
CA TRP A 142 -6.72 2.74 0.56
C TRP A 142 -7.95 2.64 -0.32
N LEU A 143 -8.70 3.74 -0.51
CA LEU A 143 -9.88 3.75 -1.39
C LEU A 143 -9.52 3.39 -2.82
N CYS A 144 -8.44 3.98 -3.34
CA CYS A 144 -7.95 3.69 -4.68
C CYS A 144 -7.57 2.21 -4.82
N TRP A 145 -6.86 1.65 -3.84
CA TRP A 145 -6.47 0.25 -3.81
C TRP A 145 -7.68 -0.69 -3.79
N GLN A 146 -8.70 -0.40 -2.94
CA GLN A 146 -9.90 -1.24 -2.88
C GLN A 146 -10.67 -1.24 -4.21
N ILE A 147 -10.87 -0.05 -4.80
CA ILE A 147 -11.56 0.06 -6.10
C ILE A 147 -10.77 -0.69 -7.18
N SER A 148 -9.47 -0.50 -7.25
CA SER A 148 -8.61 -1.16 -8.22
C SER A 148 -8.60 -2.69 -8.05
N THR A 149 -8.58 -3.19 -6.81
CA THR A 149 -8.69 -4.63 -6.51
C THR A 149 -10.02 -5.19 -7.01
N ILE A 150 -11.14 -4.51 -6.76
CA ILE A 150 -12.46 -4.95 -7.24
C ILE A 150 -12.48 -5.02 -8.77
N ILE A 151 -11.98 -3.98 -9.45
CA ILE A 151 -11.87 -3.98 -10.91
C ILE A 151 -11.02 -5.16 -11.39
N GLY A 152 -9.89 -5.41 -10.74
CA GLY A 152 -8.99 -6.52 -11.04
C GLY A 152 -9.65 -7.89 -10.89
N ILE A 153 -10.42 -8.10 -9.82
CA ILE A 153 -11.20 -9.32 -9.59
C ILE A 153 -12.19 -9.55 -10.74
N TYR A 154 -12.94 -8.51 -11.14
CA TYR A 154 -13.87 -8.63 -12.26
C TYR A 154 -13.16 -8.91 -13.59
N LEU A 155 -12.05 -8.22 -13.86
CA LEU A 155 -11.28 -8.45 -15.09
C LEU A 155 -10.67 -9.86 -15.10
N GLY A 156 -10.13 -10.33 -13.98
CA GLY A 156 -9.59 -11.68 -13.86
C GLY A 156 -10.61 -12.79 -14.11
N SER A 157 -11.89 -12.52 -13.79
CA SER A 157 -12.97 -13.48 -14.05
C SER A 157 -13.42 -13.54 -15.52
N ILE A 158 -13.06 -12.55 -16.34
CA ILE A 158 -13.46 -12.45 -17.75
C ILE A 158 -12.32 -12.85 -18.69
N VAL A 159 -11.06 -12.62 -18.28
CA VAL A 159 -9.89 -12.88 -19.14
C VAL A 159 -9.59 -14.38 -19.20
N PRO A 160 -9.52 -14.99 -20.39
CA PRO A 160 -9.18 -16.40 -20.52
C PRO A 160 -7.76 -16.70 -20.02
N GLU A 161 -7.56 -17.87 -19.39
CA GLU A 161 -6.25 -18.35 -18.91
C GLU A 161 -5.15 -18.34 -20.00
N SER A 162 -5.55 -18.43 -21.26
CA SER A 162 -4.63 -18.43 -22.40
C SER A 162 -3.90 -17.10 -22.64
N LEU A 163 -4.39 -15.99 -22.09
CA LEU A 163 -3.76 -14.67 -22.25
C LEU A 163 -2.66 -14.38 -21.22
N GLY A 164 -2.35 -15.35 -20.36
CA GLY A 164 -1.08 -15.43 -19.64
C GLY A 164 -0.77 -14.25 -18.71
N LEU A 165 -1.70 -13.88 -17.79
CA LEU A 165 -1.41 -12.96 -16.69
C LEU A 165 -0.22 -13.43 -15.81
N LYS A 166 0.21 -14.70 -15.99
CA LYS A 166 1.43 -15.27 -15.38
C LYS A 166 2.69 -14.41 -15.62
N PHE A 167 2.72 -13.67 -16.72
CA PHE A 167 3.80 -12.72 -17.00
C PHE A 167 3.62 -11.36 -16.30
N ALA A 168 2.44 -11.03 -15.82
CA ALA A 168 2.20 -9.76 -15.12
C ALA A 168 2.95 -9.70 -13.79
N ILE A 169 3.13 -10.83 -13.11
CA ILE A 169 3.82 -10.92 -11.82
C ILE A 169 5.30 -10.53 -11.95
N PRO A 170 6.12 -11.15 -12.83
CA PRO A 170 7.51 -10.73 -13.02
C PRO A 170 7.65 -9.29 -13.49
N LEU A 171 6.77 -8.81 -14.39
CA LEU A 171 6.79 -7.43 -14.87
C LEU A 171 6.51 -6.42 -13.76
N THR A 172 5.61 -6.76 -12.83
CA THR A 172 5.33 -5.90 -11.68
C THR A 172 6.53 -5.80 -10.74
N PHE A 173 7.22 -6.92 -10.48
CA PHE A 173 8.45 -6.91 -9.69
C PHE A 173 9.57 -6.13 -10.38
N ILE A 174 9.73 -6.26 -11.69
CA ILE A 174 10.72 -5.49 -12.47
C ILE A 174 10.39 -3.99 -12.41
N ALA A 175 9.13 -3.60 -12.59
CA ALA A 175 8.72 -2.19 -12.52
C ALA A 175 8.94 -1.58 -11.13
N VAL A 176 8.62 -2.33 -10.06
CA VAL A 176 8.86 -1.90 -8.68
C VAL A 176 10.36 -1.82 -8.38
N SER A 177 11.15 -2.82 -8.79
CA SER A 177 12.60 -2.83 -8.62
C SER A 177 13.26 -1.68 -9.38
N TYR A 178 12.82 -1.40 -10.61
CA TYR A 178 13.34 -0.30 -11.41
C TYR A 178 13.06 1.07 -10.79
N THR A 179 11.86 1.27 -10.24
CA THR A 179 11.51 2.52 -9.54
C THR A 179 12.30 2.69 -8.26
N HIS A 180 12.57 1.61 -7.52
CA HIS A 180 13.42 1.64 -6.32
C HIS A 180 14.88 1.93 -6.65
N LEU A 181 15.45 1.31 -7.69
CA LEU A 181 16.82 1.55 -8.13
C LEU A 181 17.01 3.00 -8.58
N ARG A 182 16.08 3.54 -9.36
CA ARG A 182 16.14 4.93 -9.81
C ARG A 182 15.97 5.94 -8.68
N ALA A 183 15.18 5.63 -7.66
CA ALA A 183 15.07 6.46 -6.45
C ALA A 183 16.38 6.45 -5.64
N HIS A 184 17.13 5.35 -5.67
CA HIS A 184 18.44 5.25 -5.00
C HIS A 184 19.54 6.03 -5.74
N GLU A 185 19.53 6.04 -7.08
CA GLU A 185 20.49 6.81 -7.88
C GLU A 185 20.31 8.32 -7.65
N THR A 186 19.07 8.82 -7.58
CA THR A 186 18.81 10.24 -7.29
C THR A 186 19.20 10.67 -5.86
N VAL A 187 19.39 9.76 -4.93
CA VAL A 187 19.84 10.07 -3.55
C VAL A 187 21.38 10.08 -3.45
N LEU A 188 22.07 9.41 -4.36
CA LEU A 188 23.55 9.39 -4.41
C LEU A 188 24.15 10.57 -5.21
N ASP A 189 23.32 11.27 -6.00
CA ASP A 189 23.73 12.44 -6.79
C ASP A 189 23.44 13.77 -6.05
N LEU A 190 23.09 13.75 -4.77
CA LEU A 190 22.90 14.91 -3.88
C LEU A 190 23.94 14.90 -2.74
#